data_39095701ab6b963e4f8078930b61bc83
#
_entry.id   39095701ab6b963e4f8078930b61bc83
#
_cell.length_a   1.000
_cell.length_b   1.000
_cell.length_c   1.000
_cell.angle_alpha   90.00
_cell.angle_beta   90.00
_cell.angle_gamma   90.00
#
_symmetry.space_group_name_H-M   'P 1'
#
loop_
_entity.id
_entity.type
_entity.pdbx_description
1 polymer ?
#
loop_
_entity_poly.entity_id
_entity_poly.type
_entity_poly.pdbx_seq_one_letter_code
_entity_poly.pdbx_strand_id
1 'polypeptide(L)'
;MTVPVPASALAGDPAAPASVSVPASVAASAAVVLPAHGFDIHRILKLLPHRYPFLLVDRVLEFEKNKRIKALKNVTINEPFFVGHFPQRPVMPGVLMLEALAQTAALLSFESMGEPPDENTVVYFLGIDGARFKRVVEPGDQLILEASLERAKAGIYKYKTRASVGGQTAVEAELMCTMRKVS
;
A
#
# COMPACT_ATOMS: atom_id res chain seq x y z
N MET A 1 -37.10 15.92 -45.26
CA MET A 1 -36.21 16.64 -46.17
C MET A 1 -34.78 16.18 -45.95
N THR A 2 -34.36 15.27 -46.79
CA THR A 2 -33.04 14.65 -46.79
C THR A 2 -32.12 15.44 -47.73
N VAL A 3 -31.03 15.98 -47.23
CA VAL A 3 -30.01 16.68 -48.02
C VAL A 3 -28.99 15.68 -48.51
N PRO A 4 -28.67 15.57 -49.80
CA PRO A 4 -27.66 14.65 -50.29
C PRO A 4 -26.24 15.20 -50.08
N VAL A 5 -25.32 14.35 -49.63
CA VAL A 5 -23.89 14.60 -49.50
C VAL A 5 -23.22 14.29 -50.87
N PRO A 6 -22.42 15.19 -51.46
CA PRO A 6 -21.71 14.89 -52.70
C PRO A 6 -20.52 13.95 -52.45
N ALA A 7 -20.46 12.88 -53.21
CA ALA A 7 -19.33 12.00 -53.34
C ALA A 7 -18.32 12.58 -54.33
N SER A 8 -17.20 13.11 -53.86
CA SER A 8 -15.97 13.28 -54.67
C SER A 8 -14.76 13.60 -53.77
N ALA A 9 -13.69 12.90 -54.03
CA ALA A 9 -12.31 13.09 -53.54
C ALA A 9 -11.82 12.16 -52.43
N LEU A 10 -11.67 10.88 -52.77
CA LEU A 10 -10.75 9.96 -52.08
C LEU A 10 -9.81 9.35 -53.13
N ALA A 11 -8.75 10.08 -53.45
CA ALA A 11 -7.55 9.55 -54.09
C ALA A 11 -6.35 10.28 -53.49
N GLY A 12 -5.90 9.83 -52.35
CA GLY A 12 -4.63 10.19 -51.74
C GLY A 12 -3.91 8.91 -51.41
N ASP A 13 -2.80 8.69 -52.07
CA ASP A 13 -1.86 7.58 -51.94
C ASP A 13 -1.50 7.36 -50.43
N PRO A 14 -1.46 6.14 -49.90
CA PRO A 14 -1.00 5.91 -48.54
C PRO A 14 0.51 6.06 -48.51
N ALA A 15 0.98 7.17 -47.96
CA ALA A 15 2.39 7.35 -47.62
C ALA A 15 2.80 6.25 -46.62
N ALA A 16 3.87 5.54 -46.92
CA ALA A 16 4.46 4.52 -46.06
C ALA A 16 4.72 5.07 -44.64
N PRO A 17 4.47 4.29 -43.58
CA PRO A 17 4.73 4.75 -42.24
C PRO A 17 6.22 5.01 -42.05
N ALA A 18 6.56 6.24 -41.66
CA ALA A 18 7.92 6.61 -41.30
C ALA A 18 8.37 5.69 -40.14
N SER A 19 9.47 4.97 -40.35
CA SER A 19 10.09 4.17 -39.30
C SER A 19 10.58 5.10 -38.18
N VAL A 20 9.87 5.12 -37.06
CA VAL A 20 10.33 5.78 -35.83
C VAL A 20 11.46 4.92 -35.29
N SER A 21 12.70 5.30 -35.52
CA SER A 21 13.85 4.72 -34.86
C SER A 21 13.80 5.12 -33.38
N VAL A 22 13.38 4.20 -32.52
CA VAL A 22 13.50 4.33 -31.06
C VAL A 22 14.99 4.29 -30.73
N PRO A 23 15.57 5.33 -30.10
CA PRO A 23 16.97 5.29 -29.71
C PRO A 23 17.18 4.14 -28.71
N ALA A 24 18.17 3.29 -28.96
CA ALA A 24 18.55 2.14 -28.13
C ALA A 24 19.26 2.57 -26.81
N SER A 25 18.77 3.59 -26.17
CA SER A 25 19.22 4.10 -24.87
C SER A 25 18.03 4.19 -23.92
N VAL A 26 17.28 3.10 -23.78
CA VAL A 26 16.57 2.88 -22.52
C VAL A 26 17.63 2.35 -21.57
N ALA A 27 18.26 3.29 -20.87
CA ALA A 27 19.16 2.99 -19.78
C ALA A 27 18.55 1.92 -18.90
N ALA A 28 19.36 0.91 -18.58
CA ALA A 28 19.00 -0.15 -17.66
C ALA A 28 18.24 0.47 -16.47
N SER A 29 17.00 0.05 -16.29
CA SER A 29 16.22 0.38 -15.10
C SER A 29 17.13 0.12 -13.92
N ALA A 30 17.54 1.18 -13.23
CA ALA A 30 18.30 1.03 -11.99
C ALA A 30 17.45 0.15 -11.08
N ALA A 31 17.87 -1.09 -10.89
CA ALA A 31 17.23 -1.99 -9.94
C ALA A 31 17.17 -1.21 -8.62
N VAL A 32 15.97 -0.95 -8.13
CA VAL A 32 15.79 -0.29 -6.83
C VAL A 32 16.47 -1.22 -5.83
N VAL A 33 17.68 -0.85 -5.43
CA VAL A 33 18.41 -1.57 -4.37
C VAL A 33 17.60 -1.35 -3.10
N LEU A 34 16.84 -2.37 -2.71
CA LEU A 34 16.16 -2.37 -1.42
C LEU A 34 17.25 -2.28 -0.34
N PRO A 35 17.05 -1.47 0.71
CA PRO A 35 17.96 -1.48 1.84
C PRO A 35 18.07 -2.90 2.38
N ALA A 36 19.22 -3.26 2.97
CA ALA A 36 19.63 -4.62 3.33
C ALA A 36 18.60 -5.43 4.18
N HIS A 37 17.53 -4.80 4.64
CA HIS A 37 16.48 -5.36 5.49
C HIS A 37 15.04 -5.06 5.02
N GLY A 38 14.84 -4.51 3.80
CA GLY A 38 13.53 -4.28 3.23
C GLY A 38 13.06 -5.45 2.36
N PHE A 39 11.76 -5.51 2.02
CA PHE A 39 11.21 -6.51 1.11
C PHE A 39 10.03 -5.99 0.29
N ASP A 40 9.79 -6.62 -0.84
CA ASP A 40 8.84 -6.21 -1.86
C ASP A 40 7.44 -6.78 -1.67
N ILE A 41 6.55 -6.44 -2.60
CA ILE A 41 5.17 -6.90 -2.62
C ILE A 41 5.04 -8.42 -2.70
N HIS A 42 5.98 -9.12 -3.36
CA HIS A 42 5.92 -10.57 -3.47
C HIS A 42 6.12 -11.26 -2.11
N ARG A 43 6.97 -10.71 -1.26
CA ARG A 43 7.13 -11.18 0.12
C ARG A 43 5.93 -10.80 0.97
N ILE A 44 5.39 -9.57 0.83
CA ILE A 44 4.19 -9.11 1.54
C ILE A 44 3.00 -10.04 1.27
N LEU A 45 2.76 -10.39 0.01
CA LEU A 45 1.67 -11.30 -0.39
C LEU A 45 1.79 -12.72 0.18
N LYS A 46 2.99 -13.16 0.55
CA LYS A 46 3.21 -14.45 1.24
C LYS A 46 2.94 -14.37 2.73
N LEU A 47 3.07 -13.18 3.34
CA LEU A 47 2.93 -12.97 4.77
C LEU A 47 1.52 -12.52 5.15
N LEU A 48 0.89 -11.64 4.35
CA LEU A 48 -0.45 -11.12 4.64
C LEU A 48 -1.52 -11.88 3.84
N PRO A 49 -2.66 -12.22 4.48
CA PRO A 49 -3.79 -12.82 3.77
C PRO A 49 -4.57 -11.79 2.93
N HIS A 50 -4.40 -10.51 3.20
CA HIS A 50 -5.11 -9.41 2.55
C HIS A 50 -4.83 -9.36 1.05
N ARG A 51 -5.86 -9.01 0.26
CA ARG A 51 -5.79 -8.82 -1.20
C ARG A 51 -6.55 -7.56 -1.58
N TYR A 52 -6.51 -7.19 -2.86
CA TYR A 52 -7.33 -6.11 -3.39
C TYR A 52 -8.80 -6.31 -2.99
N PRO A 53 -9.51 -5.25 -2.57
CA PRO A 53 -9.04 -3.86 -2.43
C PRO A 53 -8.47 -3.53 -1.03
N PHE A 54 -8.21 -4.51 -0.18
CA PHE A 54 -7.91 -4.33 1.25
C PHE A 54 -6.44 -4.56 1.63
N LEU A 55 -5.55 -4.80 0.67
CA LEU A 55 -4.10 -4.80 0.91
C LEU A 55 -3.59 -3.35 0.86
N LEU A 56 -3.11 -2.85 2.00
CA LEU A 56 -2.77 -1.44 2.19
C LEU A 56 -1.27 -1.21 2.48
N VAL A 57 -0.42 -2.14 2.07
CA VAL A 57 1.05 -2.01 2.17
C VAL A 57 1.67 -2.44 0.84
N ASP A 58 2.48 -1.55 0.24
CA ASP A 58 3.10 -1.79 -1.07
C ASP A 58 4.55 -2.27 -0.97
N ARG A 59 5.26 -1.85 0.07
CA ARG A 59 6.68 -2.19 0.27
C ARG A 59 7.08 -2.06 1.72
N VAL A 60 7.97 -2.93 2.19
CA VAL A 60 8.71 -2.73 3.44
C VAL A 60 10.03 -2.08 3.13
N LEU A 61 10.32 -0.96 3.78
CA LEU A 61 11.53 -0.17 3.60
C LEU A 61 12.63 -0.59 4.59
N GLU A 62 12.25 -0.80 5.85
CA GLU A 62 13.16 -1.19 6.93
C GLU A 62 12.48 -2.26 7.80
N PHE A 63 13.25 -3.22 8.26
CA PHE A 63 12.79 -4.27 9.16
C PHE A 63 13.88 -4.60 10.19
N GLU A 64 13.50 -4.64 11.46
CA GLU A 64 14.33 -5.11 12.56
C GLU A 64 13.52 -6.13 13.38
N LYS A 65 14.00 -7.39 13.35
CA LYS A 65 13.30 -8.55 13.93
C LYS A 65 12.89 -8.28 15.38
N ASN A 66 11.60 -8.51 15.68
CA ASN A 66 10.98 -8.34 17.01
C ASN A 66 11.09 -6.92 17.59
N LYS A 67 11.40 -5.91 16.78
CA LYS A 67 11.53 -4.54 17.27
C LYS A 67 10.68 -3.56 16.46
N ARG A 68 10.96 -3.36 15.18
CA ARG A 68 10.31 -2.33 14.38
C ARG A 68 10.28 -2.66 12.89
N ILE A 69 9.35 -2.03 12.24
CA ILE A 69 9.19 -2.07 10.78
C ILE A 69 8.82 -0.69 10.28
N LYS A 70 9.28 -0.37 9.07
CA LYS A 70 8.86 0.81 8.31
C LYS A 70 8.45 0.38 6.92
N ALA A 71 7.28 0.77 6.51
CA ALA A 71 6.68 0.37 5.25
C ALA A 71 6.14 1.58 4.49
N LEU A 72 5.71 1.35 3.27
CA LEU A 72 5.19 2.35 2.34
C LEU A 72 3.85 1.87 1.78
N LYS A 73 2.87 2.78 1.75
CA LYS A 73 1.71 2.70 0.89
C LYS A 73 1.70 3.88 -0.08
N ASN A 74 1.58 3.61 -1.38
CA ASN A 74 1.28 4.61 -2.38
C ASN A 74 -0.23 4.86 -2.41
N VAL A 75 -0.64 6.09 -2.18
CA VAL A 75 -2.06 6.46 -2.21
C VAL A 75 -2.39 6.94 -3.61
N THR A 76 -3.28 6.23 -4.32
CA THR A 76 -3.62 6.55 -5.71
C THR A 76 -5.12 6.80 -5.88
N ILE A 77 -5.47 7.63 -6.88
CA ILE A 77 -6.89 7.90 -7.18
C ILE A 77 -7.66 6.64 -7.62
N ASN A 78 -6.97 5.58 -8.02
CA ASN A 78 -7.55 4.31 -8.44
C ASN A 78 -8.04 3.43 -7.28
N GLU A 79 -7.91 3.90 -6.04
CA GLU A 79 -8.41 3.16 -4.88
C GLU A 79 -9.94 3.29 -4.80
N PRO A 80 -10.67 2.17 -4.63
CA PRO A 80 -12.14 2.17 -4.75
C PRO A 80 -12.85 3.02 -3.70
N PHE A 81 -12.25 3.23 -2.53
CA PHE A 81 -12.86 4.05 -1.49
C PHE A 81 -12.95 5.54 -1.83
N PHE A 82 -12.16 6.05 -2.79
CA PHE A 82 -12.23 7.43 -3.22
C PHE A 82 -13.51 7.76 -4.02
N VAL A 83 -14.19 6.76 -4.57
CA VAL A 83 -15.48 6.95 -5.23
C VAL A 83 -16.52 7.53 -4.26
N GLY A 84 -16.44 7.14 -2.99
CA GLY A 84 -17.38 7.56 -1.94
C GLY A 84 -16.80 8.51 -0.89
N HIS A 85 -15.47 8.59 -0.74
CA HIS A 85 -14.84 9.32 0.38
C HIS A 85 -13.82 10.39 -0.09
N PHE A 86 -14.19 11.51 -0.68
CA PHE A 86 -15.49 12.00 -1.07
C PHE A 86 -15.45 12.37 -2.56
N PRO A 87 -16.58 12.30 -3.32
CA PRO A 87 -16.57 12.54 -4.77
C PRO A 87 -15.95 13.87 -5.19
N GLN A 88 -16.18 14.95 -4.42
CA GLN A 88 -15.67 16.29 -4.74
C GLN A 88 -14.25 16.53 -4.23
N ARG A 89 -13.81 15.77 -3.23
CA ARG A 89 -12.47 15.88 -2.62
C ARG A 89 -12.03 14.53 -2.08
N PRO A 90 -11.30 13.76 -2.86
CA PRO A 90 -10.82 12.45 -2.43
C PRO A 90 -9.88 12.56 -1.23
N VAL A 91 -10.25 11.90 -0.13
CA VAL A 91 -9.47 11.83 1.10
C VAL A 91 -9.38 10.37 1.55
N MET A 92 -8.20 9.89 1.87
CA MET A 92 -8.05 8.53 2.41
C MET A 92 -8.78 8.43 3.77
N PRO A 93 -9.71 7.46 3.92
CA PRO A 93 -10.41 7.28 5.19
C PRO A 93 -9.42 7.05 6.34
N GLY A 94 -9.57 7.80 7.44
CA GLY A 94 -8.69 7.69 8.58
C GLY A 94 -8.61 6.28 9.16
N VAL A 95 -9.74 5.58 9.19
CA VAL A 95 -9.82 4.18 9.65
C VAL A 95 -9.01 3.23 8.77
N LEU A 96 -8.86 3.50 7.47
CA LEU A 96 -8.00 2.71 6.59
C LEU A 96 -6.51 3.00 6.80
N MET A 97 -6.16 4.18 7.31
CA MET A 97 -4.78 4.43 7.77
C MET A 97 -4.45 3.59 9.00
N LEU A 98 -5.39 3.42 9.93
CA LEU A 98 -5.20 2.50 11.08
C LEU A 98 -5.08 1.05 10.62
N GLU A 99 -5.89 0.63 9.65
CA GLU A 99 -5.77 -0.70 9.05
C GLU A 99 -4.41 -0.92 8.37
N ALA A 100 -3.92 0.05 7.60
CA ALA A 100 -2.58 -0.02 7.00
C ALA A 100 -1.47 -0.16 8.05
N LEU A 101 -1.59 0.52 9.19
CA LEU A 101 -0.70 0.38 10.33
C LEU A 101 -0.79 -1.01 10.98
N ALA A 102 -2.01 -1.59 11.07
CA ALA A 102 -2.20 -2.94 11.58
C ALA A 102 -1.58 -4.00 10.67
N GLN A 103 -1.75 -3.87 9.35
CA GLN A 103 -1.10 -4.74 8.37
C GLN A 103 0.42 -4.64 8.48
N THR A 104 0.96 -3.43 8.67
CA THR A 104 2.39 -3.21 8.89
C THR A 104 2.87 -3.89 10.18
N ALA A 105 2.12 -3.79 11.28
CA ALA A 105 2.41 -4.46 12.53
C ALA A 105 2.34 -5.99 12.41
N ALA A 106 1.37 -6.52 11.64
CA ALA A 106 1.28 -7.94 11.34
C ALA A 106 2.50 -8.43 10.54
N LEU A 107 2.96 -7.66 9.55
CA LEU A 107 4.20 -7.96 8.81
C LEU A 107 5.42 -8.04 9.73
N LEU A 108 5.53 -7.14 10.71
CA LEU A 108 6.60 -7.20 11.72
C LEU A 108 6.58 -8.53 12.46
N SER A 109 5.42 -8.98 12.90
CA SER A 109 5.29 -10.23 13.65
C SER A 109 5.55 -11.46 12.78
N PHE A 110 4.92 -11.57 11.62
CA PHE A 110 5.06 -12.72 10.73
C PHE A 110 6.50 -12.87 10.22
N GLU A 111 7.13 -11.80 9.77
CA GLU A 111 8.54 -11.85 9.34
C GLU A 111 9.48 -12.17 10.52
N SER A 112 9.14 -11.73 11.74
CA SER A 112 9.91 -12.05 12.95
C SER A 112 9.82 -13.53 13.35
N MET A 113 8.72 -14.22 13.04
CA MET A 113 8.55 -15.65 13.27
C MET A 113 9.42 -16.49 12.33
N GLY A 114 9.80 -15.94 11.16
CA GLY A 114 10.64 -16.60 10.17
C GLY A 114 9.91 -17.52 9.23
N GLU A 115 8.65 -17.84 9.48
CA GLU A 115 7.78 -18.65 8.63
C GLU A 115 6.50 -17.89 8.29
N PRO A 116 5.98 -18.02 7.06
CA PRO A 116 4.67 -17.49 6.73
C PRO A 116 3.61 -18.09 7.67
N PRO A 117 2.57 -17.31 8.04
CA PRO A 117 1.45 -17.88 8.79
C PRO A 117 0.81 -19.01 7.96
N ASP A 118 0.31 -20.04 8.62
CA ASP A 118 -0.51 -21.05 7.94
C ASP A 118 -1.82 -20.39 7.44
N GLU A 119 -2.49 -21.04 6.48
CA GLU A 119 -3.69 -20.52 5.85
C GLU A 119 -4.84 -20.23 6.83
N ASN A 120 -4.78 -20.82 8.02
CA ASN A 120 -5.77 -20.68 9.07
C ASN A 120 -5.38 -19.63 10.13
N THR A 121 -4.23 -18.99 10.00
CA THR A 121 -3.80 -17.97 10.95
C THR A 121 -4.35 -16.59 10.58
N VAL A 122 -5.17 -16.02 11.44
CA VAL A 122 -5.78 -14.69 11.28
C VAL A 122 -5.36 -13.77 12.41
N VAL A 123 -5.10 -12.52 12.07
CA VAL A 123 -4.82 -11.45 13.02
C VAL A 123 -6.10 -10.67 13.29
N TYR A 124 -6.46 -10.56 14.56
CA TYR A 124 -7.61 -9.78 15.00
C TYR A 124 -7.18 -8.59 15.85
N PHE A 125 -7.82 -7.46 15.65
CA PHE A 125 -7.73 -6.37 16.59
C PHE A 125 -8.36 -6.76 17.93
N LEU A 126 -7.69 -6.41 19.03
CA LEU A 126 -8.22 -6.44 20.39
C LEU A 126 -8.54 -5.03 20.90
N GLY A 127 -7.82 -4.03 20.41
CA GLY A 127 -8.04 -2.65 20.78
C GLY A 127 -7.21 -1.68 19.96
N ILE A 128 -7.67 -0.45 19.90
CA ILE A 128 -7.00 0.69 19.30
C ILE A 128 -7.07 1.83 20.31
N ASP A 129 -5.93 2.19 20.89
CA ASP A 129 -5.86 3.22 21.91
C ASP A 129 -5.18 4.48 21.38
N GLY A 130 -5.59 5.63 21.91
CA GLY A 130 -4.93 6.90 21.67
C GLY A 130 -4.88 7.34 20.19
N ALA A 131 -5.78 6.84 19.34
CA ALA A 131 -5.81 7.22 17.91
C ALA A 131 -5.99 8.73 17.75
N ARG A 132 -5.11 9.37 16.98
CA ARG A 132 -5.13 10.80 16.67
C ARG A 132 -4.83 11.01 15.19
N PHE A 133 -5.78 11.64 14.49
CA PHE A 133 -5.68 12.01 13.09
C PHE A 133 -5.23 13.47 13.02
N LYS A 134 -4.06 13.72 12.44
CA LYS A 134 -3.39 15.04 12.49
C LYS A 134 -3.26 15.70 11.12
N ARG A 135 -3.38 14.91 10.04
CA ARG A 135 -3.23 15.39 8.68
C ARG A 135 -4.13 14.59 7.74
N VAL A 136 -4.72 15.28 6.77
CA VAL A 136 -5.42 14.66 5.63
C VAL A 136 -4.39 13.98 4.72
N VAL A 137 -4.75 12.82 4.18
CA VAL A 137 -3.98 12.05 3.19
C VAL A 137 -4.81 11.97 1.91
N GLU A 138 -4.22 12.35 0.78
CA GLU A 138 -4.89 12.51 -0.50
C GLU A 138 -4.18 11.67 -1.60
N PRO A 139 -4.84 11.40 -2.74
CA PRO A 139 -4.19 10.75 -3.87
C PRO A 139 -2.91 11.48 -4.30
N GLY A 140 -1.83 10.73 -4.52
CA GLY A 140 -0.50 11.25 -4.81
C GLY A 140 0.43 11.27 -3.60
N ASP A 141 -0.09 11.12 -2.38
CA ASP A 141 0.75 10.99 -1.19
C ASP A 141 1.44 9.61 -1.12
N GLN A 142 2.66 9.60 -0.57
CA GLN A 142 3.32 8.39 -0.09
C GLN A 142 3.17 8.33 1.43
N LEU A 143 2.38 7.37 1.91
CA LEU A 143 2.14 7.17 3.32
C LEU A 143 3.20 6.22 3.89
N ILE A 144 4.08 6.76 4.73
CA ILE A 144 5.08 5.99 5.46
C ILE A 144 4.44 5.44 6.72
N LEU A 145 4.52 4.13 6.88
CA LEU A 145 3.90 3.35 7.94
C LEU A 145 4.99 2.82 8.88
N GLU A 146 4.92 3.13 10.15
CA GLU A 146 5.89 2.71 11.16
C GLU A 146 5.18 1.96 12.28
N ALA A 147 5.72 0.81 12.68
CA ALA A 147 5.24 0.06 13.83
C ALA A 147 6.42 -0.44 14.66
N SER A 148 6.33 -0.27 15.97
CA SER A 148 7.30 -0.75 16.95
C SER A 148 6.60 -1.68 17.93
N LEU A 149 7.15 -2.87 18.14
CA LEU A 149 6.63 -3.84 19.09
C LEU A 149 6.99 -3.39 20.52
N GLU A 150 5.99 -3.06 21.32
CA GLU A 150 6.18 -2.69 22.73
C GLU A 150 6.12 -3.90 23.64
N ARG A 151 5.21 -4.84 23.36
CA ARG A 151 5.00 -6.01 24.20
C ARG A 151 4.42 -7.17 23.39
N ALA A 152 4.94 -8.37 23.66
CA ALA A 152 4.35 -9.64 23.24
C ALA A 152 4.20 -10.54 24.46
N LYS A 153 2.97 -10.91 24.84
CA LYS A 153 2.69 -11.79 25.98
C LYS A 153 1.40 -12.57 25.75
N ALA A 154 1.46 -13.88 25.95
CA ALA A 154 0.31 -14.77 25.87
C ALA A 154 -0.50 -14.64 24.55
N GLY A 155 0.20 -14.50 23.42
CA GLY A 155 -0.44 -14.34 22.09
C GLY A 155 -1.06 -12.96 21.84
N ILE A 156 -0.88 -12.01 22.77
CA ILE A 156 -1.29 -10.62 22.61
C ILE A 156 -0.06 -9.77 22.29
N TYR A 157 -0.17 -8.96 21.23
CA TYR A 157 0.88 -8.09 20.73
C TYR A 157 0.41 -6.64 20.84
N LYS A 158 1.23 -5.79 21.46
CA LYS A 158 0.99 -4.35 21.54
C LYS A 158 2.04 -3.61 20.75
N TYR A 159 1.59 -2.68 19.90
CA TYR A 159 2.45 -1.89 19.03
C TYR A 159 2.18 -0.41 19.21
N LYS A 160 3.23 0.37 19.20
CA LYS A 160 3.16 1.81 18.95
C LYS A 160 3.28 2.05 17.46
N THR A 161 2.34 2.81 16.88
CA THR A 161 2.27 2.99 15.44
C THR A 161 2.14 4.44 15.05
N ARG A 162 2.63 4.76 13.86
CA ARG A 162 2.57 6.09 13.27
C ARG A 162 2.54 5.99 11.76
N ALA A 163 1.67 6.76 11.11
CA ALA A 163 1.73 7.00 9.68
C ALA A 163 2.06 8.46 9.39
N SER A 164 2.87 8.72 8.37
CA SER A 164 3.31 10.08 8.02
C SER A 164 3.42 10.27 6.51
N VAL A 165 3.30 11.53 6.07
CA VAL A 165 3.52 11.97 4.70
C VAL A 165 4.49 13.15 4.72
N GLY A 166 5.58 13.06 3.95
CA GLY A 166 6.60 14.11 3.94
C GLY A 166 7.17 14.42 5.34
N GLY A 167 7.27 13.42 6.21
CA GLY A 167 7.73 13.56 7.60
C GLY A 167 6.69 14.08 8.60
N GLN A 168 5.54 14.59 8.12
CA GLN A 168 4.45 15.04 8.98
C GLN A 168 3.54 13.88 9.38
N THR A 169 3.26 13.72 10.67
CA THR A 169 2.35 12.68 11.18
C THR A 169 0.95 12.88 10.65
N ALA A 170 0.41 11.85 9.98
CA ALA A 170 -0.98 11.81 9.53
C ALA A 170 -1.88 11.15 10.58
N VAL A 171 -1.46 10.01 11.12
CA VAL A 171 -2.15 9.32 12.21
C VAL A 171 -1.13 8.63 13.12
N GLU A 172 -1.47 8.54 14.39
CA GLU A 172 -0.74 7.73 15.38
C GLU A 172 -1.75 6.99 16.25
N ALA A 173 -1.38 5.80 16.72
CA ALA A 173 -2.19 4.98 17.62
C ALA A 173 -1.34 3.91 18.30
N GLU A 174 -1.84 3.37 19.41
CA GLU A 174 -1.39 2.11 19.98
C GLU A 174 -2.35 1.02 19.51
N LEU A 175 -1.83 -0.03 18.90
CA LEU A 175 -2.61 -1.15 18.39
C LEU A 175 -2.38 -2.39 19.25
N MET A 176 -3.45 -3.06 19.60
CA MET A 176 -3.42 -4.35 20.28
C MET A 176 -4.03 -5.41 19.39
N CYS A 177 -3.27 -6.44 19.09
CA CYS A 177 -3.67 -7.52 18.19
C CYS A 177 -3.43 -8.90 18.84
N THR A 178 -4.16 -9.90 18.36
CA THR A 178 -3.90 -11.31 18.65
C THR A 178 -3.85 -12.11 17.36
N MET A 179 -3.06 -13.17 17.35
CA MET A 179 -3.05 -14.15 16.26
C MET A 179 -3.77 -15.40 16.74
N ARG A 180 -4.71 -15.89 15.94
CA ARG A 180 -5.45 -17.12 16.23
C ARG A 180 -5.53 -18.02 15.02
N LYS A 181 -5.49 -19.32 15.25
CA LYS A 181 -5.88 -20.30 14.25
C LYS A 181 -7.40 -20.37 14.20
N VAL A 182 -7.95 -20.23 13.00
CA VAL A 182 -9.37 -20.51 12.72
C VAL A 182 -9.47 -21.96 12.22
N SER A 183 -10.38 -22.70 12.82
CA SER A 183 -10.70 -24.09 12.43
C SER A 183 -11.73 -24.10 11.32
#